data_f299dae58178e32dd02bbd02903a43d4
#
_entry.id   f299dae58178e32dd02bbd02903a43d4
#
_cell.length_a   1.000
_cell.length_b   1.000
_cell.length_c   1.000
_cell.angle_alpha   90.00
_cell.angle_beta   90.00
_cell.angle_gamma   90.00
#
_symmetry.space_group_name_H-M   'P 1'
#
loop_
_entity.id
_entity.type
_entity.pdbx_description
1 polymer ?
#
loop_
_entity_poly.entity_id
_entity_poly.type
_entity_poly.pdbx_seq_one_letter_code
_entity_poly.pdbx_strand_id
1 'polypeptide(L)'
;NMRKYLHTKPYFVLLTIILLVGCQKQPQKVRILNENPVLDSAMMAQLQMNIHLADAADRDCKEFVETDSITYAMDDLGFWYAKTITGNTDTVQLGQELLLHLQISEIGGNLISDSKHHHIMGSGELPMAINRSLKMMCIGDQMQIVAPWYTAYGVEGTSLIKPYSNLFI
;
A
#
# COMPACT_ATOMS: atom_id res chain seq x y z
N ASN A 1 81.48 -2.15 5.07
CA ASN A 1 81.25 -3.59 4.96
C ASN A 1 80.43 -4.08 6.12
N MET A 2 79.10 -4.07 6.01
CA MET A 2 78.25 -4.91 6.89
C MET A 2 76.95 -5.18 6.14
N ARG A 3 76.90 -6.36 5.50
CA ARG A 3 75.65 -6.91 4.99
C ARG A 3 74.84 -7.43 6.17
N LYS A 4 73.76 -6.75 6.55
CA LYS A 4 72.76 -7.32 7.45
C LYS A 4 71.74 -8.13 6.62
N TYR A 5 71.83 -9.46 6.76
CA TYR A 5 70.83 -10.40 6.26
C TYR A 5 69.58 -10.26 7.14
N LEU A 6 68.52 -9.75 6.56
CA LEU A 6 67.21 -9.74 7.18
C LEU A 6 66.58 -11.12 6.97
N HIS A 7 66.68 -11.99 7.97
CA HIS A 7 65.97 -13.26 8.03
C HIS A 7 64.47 -12.96 8.34
N THR A 8 63.70 -12.72 7.33
CA THR A 8 62.22 -12.75 7.48
C THR A 8 61.81 -14.19 7.67
N LYS A 9 61.32 -14.52 8.87
CA LYS A 9 60.88 -15.89 9.18
C LYS A 9 59.72 -16.29 8.26
N PRO A 10 59.73 -17.49 7.66
CA PRO A 10 58.74 -17.93 6.65
C PRO A 10 57.29 -17.94 7.18
N TYR A 11 57.14 -17.92 8.50
CA TYR A 11 55.82 -17.84 9.15
C TYR A 11 55.08 -16.52 8.94
N PHE A 12 55.81 -15.42 8.68
CA PHE A 12 55.18 -14.12 8.45
C PHE A 12 54.57 -14.02 7.03
N VAL A 13 55.19 -14.67 6.05
CA VAL A 13 54.64 -14.75 4.69
C VAL A 13 53.46 -15.68 4.63
N LEU A 14 53.45 -16.76 5.42
CA LEU A 14 52.29 -17.69 5.48
C LEU A 14 51.08 -17.05 6.16
N LEU A 15 51.27 -16.20 7.18
CA LEU A 15 50.22 -15.52 7.89
C LEU A 15 49.55 -14.42 7.02
N THR A 16 50.29 -13.76 6.13
CA THR A 16 49.72 -12.74 5.22
C THR A 16 48.93 -13.35 4.08
N ILE A 17 49.26 -14.58 3.65
CA ILE A 17 48.48 -15.30 2.62
C ILE A 17 47.13 -15.78 3.13
N ILE A 18 47.02 -16.15 4.40
CA ILE A 18 45.77 -16.61 5.02
C ILE A 18 44.75 -15.45 5.18
N LEU A 19 45.21 -14.21 5.29
CA LEU A 19 44.32 -13.03 5.41
C LEU A 19 43.72 -12.57 4.07
N LEU A 20 44.16 -13.06 2.94
CA LEU A 20 43.65 -12.68 1.61
C LEU A 20 42.56 -13.63 1.06
N VAL A 21 42.25 -14.73 1.75
CA VAL A 21 41.21 -15.70 1.33
C VAL A 21 39.83 -15.42 1.96
N GLY A 22 39.71 -14.38 2.77
CA GLY A 22 38.45 -14.02 3.45
C GLY A 22 37.64 -12.96 2.70
N CYS A 23 36.65 -13.36 1.96
CA CYS A 23 35.43 -12.70 1.48
C CYS A 23 35.19 -12.89 -0.02
N GLN A 24 35.05 -14.09 -0.47
CA GLN A 24 34.19 -14.34 -1.62
C GLN A 24 32.74 -14.26 -1.12
N LYS A 25 32.08 -13.12 -1.35
CA LYS A 25 30.62 -13.07 -1.34
C LYS A 25 30.14 -14.09 -2.37
N GLN A 26 29.66 -15.23 -1.90
CA GLN A 26 28.92 -16.14 -2.79
C GLN A 26 27.78 -15.31 -3.39
N PRO A 27 27.63 -15.30 -4.75
CA PRO A 27 26.44 -14.71 -5.35
C PRO A 27 25.25 -15.45 -4.75
N GLN A 28 24.39 -14.73 -4.04
CA GLN A 28 23.10 -15.26 -3.63
C GLN A 28 22.42 -15.71 -4.92
N LYS A 29 22.33 -17.03 -5.11
CA LYS A 29 21.50 -17.61 -6.15
C LYS A 29 20.09 -17.08 -5.88
N VAL A 30 19.65 -16.12 -6.70
CA VAL A 30 18.25 -15.71 -6.72
C VAL A 30 17.48 -17.00 -6.98
N ARG A 31 16.82 -17.50 -5.96
CA ARG A 31 15.92 -18.65 -6.10
C ARG A 31 14.81 -18.18 -7.02
N ILE A 32 14.92 -18.53 -8.29
CA ILE A 32 13.81 -18.39 -9.21
C ILE A 32 12.71 -19.31 -8.65
N LEU A 33 11.55 -18.75 -8.35
CA LEU A 33 10.40 -19.42 -7.69
C LEU A 33 9.80 -20.58 -8.50
N ASN A 34 10.50 -21.10 -9.50
CA ASN A 34 10.01 -22.11 -10.44
C ASN A 34 10.27 -23.58 -10.00
N GLU A 35 10.70 -23.82 -8.76
CA GLU A 35 11.03 -25.21 -8.36
C GLU A 35 9.88 -25.97 -7.67
N ASN A 36 8.70 -25.34 -7.48
CA ASN A 36 7.57 -26.03 -6.89
C ASN A 36 6.28 -25.80 -7.71
N PRO A 37 5.94 -26.70 -8.63
CA PRO A 37 4.75 -26.56 -9.48
C PRO A 37 3.42 -26.54 -8.69
N VAL A 38 3.39 -27.06 -7.47
CA VAL A 38 2.23 -27.01 -6.59
C VAL A 38 2.07 -25.61 -5.97
N LEU A 39 3.19 -24.98 -5.59
CA LEU A 39 3.17 -23.59 -5.07
C LEU A 39 2.78 -22.62 -6.18
N ASP A 40 3.27 -22.81 -7.40
CA ASP A 40 2.92 -22.00 -8.56
C ASP A 40 1.43 -22.13 -8.89
N SER A 41 0.86 -23.32 -8.86
CA SER A 41 -0.56 -23.53 -9.13
C SER A 41 -1.46 -22.92 -8.04
N ALA A 42 -1.08 -23.00 -6.78
CA ALA A 42 -1.81 -22.37 -5.67
C ALA A 42 -1.75 -20.85 -5.75
N MET A 43 -0.60 -20.29 -6.06
CA MET A 43 -0.41 -18.85 -6.25
C MET A 43 -1.21 -18.32 -7.45
N MET A 44 -1.24 -19.06 -8.55
CA MET A 44 -2.04 -18.72 -9.74
C MET A 44 -3.55 -18.78 -9.43
N ALA A 45 -4.01 -19.78 -8.68
CA ALA A 45 -5.41 -19.87 -8.26
C ALA A 45 -5.81 -18.70 -7.34
N GLN A 46 -4.92 -18.31 -6.41
CA GLN A 46 -5.13 -17.14 -5.55
C GLN A 46 -5.20 -15.84 -6.37
N LEU A 47 -4.31 -15.68 -7.35
CA LEU A 47 -4.32 -14.52 -8.23
C LEU A 47 -5.61 -14.43 -9.04
N GLN A 48 -6.04 -15.55 -9.65
CA GLN A 48 -7.29 -15.60 -10.40
C GLN A 48 -8.50 -15.26 -9.50
N MET A 49 -8.54 -15.79 -8.29
CA MET A 49 -9.60 -15.47 -7.34
C MET A 49 -9.63 -13.97 -7.01
N ASN A 50 -8.47 -13.37 -6.75
CA ASN A 50 -8.38 -11.93 -6.46
C ASN A 50 -8.84 -11.08 -7.66
N ILE A 51 -8.51 -11.47 -8.89
CA ILE A 51 -8.99 -10.79 -10.10
C ILE A 51 -10.52 -10.85 -10.16
N HIS A 52 -11.12 -12.02 -9.97
CA HIS A 52 -12.58 -12.16 -9.99
C HIS A 52 -13.26 -11.34 -8.89
N LEU A 53 -12.68 -11.28 -7.70
CA LEU A 53 -13.18 -10.45 -6.60
C LEU A 53 -13.05 -8.95 -6.89
N ALA A 54 -11.97 -8.52 -7.54
CA ALA A 54 -11.80 -7.14 -7.96
C ALA A 54 -12.81 -6.75 -9.04
N ASP A 55 -12.98 -7.60 -10.08
CA ASP A 55 -13.99 -7.38 -11.14
C ASP A 55 -15.43 -7.33 -10.58
N ALA A 56 -15.73 -8.12 -9.56
CA ALA A 56 -17.01 -8.07 -8.86
C ALA A 56 -17.16 -6.74 -8.10
N ALA A 57 -16.15 -6.34 -7.35
CA ALA A 57 -16.15 -5.09 -6.61
C ALA A 57 -16.34 -3.88 -7.52
N ASP A 58 -15.68 -3.86 -8.68
CA ASP A 58 -15.83 -2.79 -9.67
C ASP A 58 -17.25 -2.69 -10.20
N ARG A 59 -17.90 -3.83 -10.47
CA ARG A 59 -19.32 -3.85 -10.91
C ARG A 59 -20.24 -3.33 -9.81
N ASP A 60 -20.08 -3.80 -8.57
CA ASP A 60 -20.90 -3.40 -7.43
C ASP A 60 -20.77 -1.89 -7.16
N CYS A 61 -19.53 -1.38 -7.16
CA CYS A 61 -19.26 0.05 -6.96
C CYS A 61 -19.84 0.89 -8.10
N LYS A 62 -19.71 0.43 -9.36
CA LYS A 62 -20.27 1.09 -10.53
C LYS A 62 -21.79 1.14 -10.48
N GLU A 63 -22.45 0.02 -10.16
CA GLU A 63 -23.91 -0.02 -10.01
C GLU A 63 -24.38 0.94 -8.92
N PHE A 64 -23.68 1.00 -7.80
CA PHE A 64 -23.98 1.94 -6.72
C PHE A 64 -23.93 3.39 -7.19
N VAL A 65 -22.83 3.84 -7.83
CA VAL A 65 -22.70 5.22 -8.28
C VAL A 65 -23.65 5.59 -9.41
N GLU A 66 -24.07 4.63 -10.26
CA GLU A 66 -25.04 4.84 -11.32
C GLU A 66 -26.47 4.98 -10.79
N THR A 67 -26.77 4.41 -9.62
CA THR A 67 -28.09 4.50 -8.97
C THR A 67 -28.22 5.67 -7.99
N ASP A 68 -27.09 6.26 -7.57
CA ASP A 68 -27.08 7.43 -6.69
C ASP A 68 -27.51 8.69 -7.47
N SER A 69 -28.07 9.65 -6.73
CA SER A 69 -28.44 10.97 -7.26
C SER A 69 -27.25 11.90 -7.50
N ILE A 70 -26.07 11.54 -6.99
CA ILE A 70 -24.83 12.31 -7.08
C ILE A 70 -24.01 11.87 -8.29
N THR A 71 -23.38 12.83 -8.96
CA THR A 71 -22.45 12.52 -10.05
C THR A 71 -21.05 12.31 -9.50
N TYR A 72 -20.53 11.11 -9.68
CA TYR A 72 -19.18 10.73 -9.27
C TYR A 72 -18.20 10.81 -10.44
N ALA A 73 -16.97 11.18 -10.16
CA ALA A 73 -15.83 11.02 -11.05
C ALA A 73 -15.04 9.78 -10.64
N MET A 74 -14.46 9.09 -11.61
CA MET A 74 -13.58 7.94 -11.34
C MET A 74 -12.12 8.39 -11.29
N ASP A 75 -11.38 7.98 -10.26
CA ASP A 75 -9.93 8.16 -10.15
C ASP A 75 -9.18 7.03 -10.86
N ASP A 76 -7.97 7.30 -11.34
CA ASP A 76 -7.11 6.32 -12.02
C ASP A 76 -6.75 5.10 -11.15
N LEU A 77 -6.92 5.19 -9.84
CA LEU A 77 -6.72 4.09 -8.89
C LEU A 77 -7.92 3.14 -8.78
N GLY A 78 -9.04 3.42 -9.45
CA GLY A 78 -10.22 2.57 -9.51
C GLY A 78 -11.25 2.81 -8.41
N PHE A 79 -11.29 3.98 -7.79
CA PHE A 79 -12.38 4.39 -6.90
C PHE A 79 -13.13 5.58 -7.48
N TRP A 80 -14.37 5.80 -7.02
CA TRP A 80 -15.18 6.96 -7.41
C TRP A 80 -15.25 7.98 -6.29
N TYR A 81 -15.34 9.26 -6.66
CA TYR A 81 -15.44 10.35 -5.70
C TYR A 81 -16.35 11.47 -6.18
N ALA A 82 -16.98 12.16 -5.24
CA ALA A 82 -17.76 13.36 -5.50
C ALA A 82 -17.51 14.39 -4.39
N LYS A 83 -17.11 15.60 -4.75
CA LYS A 83 -17.00 16.71 -3.82
C LYS A 83 -18.41 17.29 -3.59
N THR A 84 -18.93 17.17 -2.37
CA THR A 84 -20.30 17.59 -2.01
C THR A 84 -20.34 18.99 -1.40
N ILE A 85 -19.30 19.37 -0.68
CA ILE A 85 -19.14 20.73 -0.13
C ILE A 85 -17.75 21.22 -0.48
N THR A 86 -17.67 22.46 -0.98
CA THR A 86 -16.40 23.15 -1.23
C THR A 86 -16.11 24.08 -0.06
N GLY A 87 -14.96 23.86 0.58
CA GLY A 87 -14.44 24.67 1.68
C GLY A 87 -13.76 25.93 1.20
N ASN A 88 -12.63 26.26 1.82
CA ASN A 88 -11.80 27.40 1.39
C ASN A 88 -10.85 27.00 0.23
N THR A 89 -9.90 27.88 -0.11
CA THR A 89 -8.93 27.65 -1.16
C THR A 89 -7.62 27.02 -0.70
N ASP A 90 -7.49 26.76 0.62
CA ASP A 90 -6.25 26.23 1.19
C ASP A 90 -6.18 24.72 0.97
N THR A 91 -5.38 24.32 0.01
CA THR A 91 -5.15 22.90 -0.32
C THR A 91 -4.39 22.19 0.77
N VAL A 92 -4.76 20.95 1.02
CA VAL A 92 -4.06 20.08 1.98
C VAL A 92 -2.61 19.83 1.52
N GLN A 93 -1.66 20.08 2.42
CA GLN A 93 -0.23 19.97 2.14
C GLN A 93 0.37 18.71 2.77
N LEU A 94 1.40 18.15 2.11
CA LEU A 94 2.17 17.03 2.66
C LEU A 94 2.80 17.42 4.02
N GLY A 95 2.68 16.54 5.01
CA GLY A 95 3.15 16.77 6.37
C GLY A 95 2.22 17.63 7.23
N GLN A 96 1.13 18.15 6.69
CA GLN A 96 0.14 18.93 7.44
C GLN A 96 -0.64 18.01 8.38
N GLU A 97 -0.85 18.46 9.61
CA GLU A 97 -1.76 17.83 10.57
C GLU A 97 -3.21 18.22 10.25
N LEU A 98 -4.07 17.23 10.15
CA LEU A 98 -5.48 17.35 9.79
C LEU A 98 -6.35 16.73 10.87
N LEU A 99 -7.52 17.33 11.12
CA LEU A 99 -8.60 16.67 11.82
C LEU A 99 -9.63 16.21 10.79
N LEU A 100 -9.68 14.92 10.55
CA LEU A 100 -10.60 14.28 9.61
C LEU A 100 -11.83 13.79 10.36
N HIS A 101 -13.01 13.97 9.78
CA HIS A 101 -14.23 13.29 10.18
C HIS A 101 -14.55 12.23 9.12
N LEU A 102 -14.44 10.96 9.47
CA LEU A 102 -14.66 9.82 8.58
C LEU A 102 -15.92 9.07 8.99
N GLN A 103 -16.86 8.99 8.05
CA GLN A 103 -18.03 8.12 8.14
C GLN A 103 -17.83 7.00 7.14
N ILE A 104 -17.84 5.75 7.59
CA ILE A 104 -17.56 4.57 6.76
C ILE A 104 -18.75 3.62 6.84
N SER A 105 -19.29 3.25 5.68
CA SER A 105 -20.36 2.28 5.52
C SER A 105 -19.98 1.20 4.51
N GLU A 106 -20.62 0.04 4.56
CA GLU A 106 -20.64 -0.87 3.40
C GLU A 106 -21.50 -0.24 2.29
N ILE A 107 -21.20 -0.50 1.02
CA ILE A 107 -22.02 -0.03 -0.11
C ILE A 107 -23.46 -0.54 0.07
N GLY A 108 -24.42 0.38 0.05
CA GLY A 108 -25.84 0.07 0.26
C GLY A 108 -26.19 -0.52 1.62
N GLY A 109 -25.26 -0.47 2.58
CA GLY A 109 -25.35 -1.10 3.88
C GLY A 109 -25.35 -0.13 5.06
N ASN A 110 -25.06 -0.69 6.22
CA ASN A 110 -25.09 0.04 7.48
C ASN A 110 -23.81 0.82 7.72
N LEU A 111 -23.92 1.91 8.49
CA LEU A 111 -22.78 2.64 9.01
C LEU A 111 -21.93 1.74 9.91
N ILE A 112 -20.64 1.62 9.58
CA ILE A 112 -19.65 0.83 10.32
C ILE A 112 -18.94 1.69 11.35
N SER A 113 -18.56 2.90 10.96
CA SER A 113 -17.79 3.83 11.80
C SER A 113 -18.14 5.27 11.49
N ASP A 114 -18.23 6.07 12.56
CA ASP A 114 -18.34 7.52 12.52
C ASP A 114 -17.35 8.07 13.55
N SER A 115 -16.25 8.65 13.10
CA SER A 115 -15.15 8.99 14.00
C SER A 115 -14.31 10.15 13.49
N LYS A 116 -13.68 10.86 14.44
CA LYS A 116 -12.72 11.92 14.15
C LYS A 116 -11.30 11.41 14.40
N HIS A 117 -10.43 11.64 13.43
CA HIS A 117 -9.04 11.20 13.44
C HIS A 117 -8.10 12.38 13.26
N HIS A 118 -7.08 12.46 14.11
CA HIS A 118 -5.89 13.24 13.80
C HIS A 118 -5.03 12.48 12.81
N HIS A 119 -4.66 13.12 11.72
CA HIS A 119 -3.90 12.49 10.63
C HIS A 119 -2.83 13.45 10.13
N ILE A 120 -1.63 12.93 9.89
CA ILE A 120 -0.56 13.67 9.22
C ILE A 120 -0.59 13.28 7.74
N MET A 121 -0.80 14.26 6.87
CA MET A 121 -0.88 14.03 5.43
C MET A 121 0.37 13.35 4.89
N GLY A 122 0.20 12.16 4.33
CA GLY A 122 1.30 11.35 3.79
C GLY A 122 1.94 10.38 4.77
N SER A 123 1.41 10.19 6.00
CA SER A 123 1.90 9.18 6.95
C SER A 123 1.72 7.73 6.47
N GLY A 124 0.82 7.49 5.49
CA GLY A 124 0.54 6.16 4.97
C GLY A 124 -0.39 5.30 5.83
N GLU A 125 -0.98 5.86 6.89
CA GLU A 125 -1.86 5.13 7.81
C GLU A 125 -3.27 4.88 7.25
N LEU A 126 -3.73 5.74 6.34
CA LEU A 126 -5.07 5.65 5.76
C LEU A 126 -5.05 4.85 4.45
N PRO A 127 -6.19 4.21 4.10
CA PRO A 127 -6.37 3.56 2.81
C PRO A 127 -6.06 4.46 1.61
N MET A 128 -5.73 3.82 0.50
CA MET A 128 -5.29 4.51 -0.71
C MET A 128 -6.34 5.50 -1.25
N ALA A 129 -7.60 5.10 -1.28
CA ALA A 129 -8.70 5.97 -1.73
C ALA A 129 -8.82 7.24 -0.87
N ILE A 130 -8.74 7.11 0.46
CA ILE A 130 -8.81 8.27 1.37
C ILE A 130 -7.58 9.17 1.19
N ASN A 131 -6.37 8.60 1.20
CA ASN A 131 -5.13 9.38 1.02
C ASN A 131 -5.10 10.13 -0.32
N ARG A 132 -5.60 9.51 -1.39
CA ARG A 132 -5.68 10.13 -2.72
C ARG A 132 -6.71 11.26 -2.72
N SER A 133 -7.87 11.03 -2.12
CA SER A 133 -8.94 12.03 -2.00
C SER A 133 -8.49 13.28 -1.22
N LEU A 134 -7.78 13.10 -0.11
CA LEU A 134 -7.24 14.21 0.67
C LEU A 134 -6.33 15.13 -0.14
N LYS A 135 -5.58 14.60 -1.12
CA LYS A 135 -4.74 15.42 -2.03
C LYS A 135 -5.54 16.31 -2.97
N MET A 136 -6.82 16.00 -3.18
CA MET A 136 -7.73 16.73 -4.05
C MET A 136 -8.63 17.69 -3.27
N MET A 137 -8.52 17.69 -1.92
CA MET A 137 -9.36 18.48 -1.02
C MET A 137 -8.65 19.74 -0.54
N CYS A 138 -9.46 20.75 -0.26
CA CYS A 138 -9.10 21.92 0.53
C CYS A 138 -9.64 21.80 1.95
N ILE A 139 -9.16 22.65 2.86
CA ILE A 139 -9.67 22.67 4.24
C ILE A 139 -11.16 23.07 4.24
N GLY A 140 -11.97 22.23 4.89
CA GLY A 140 -13.42 22.39 4.95
C GLY A 140 -14.21 21.74 3.81
N ASP A 141 -13.52 21.10 2.85
CA ASP A 141 -14.20 20.30 1.84
C ASP A 141 -14.87 19.08 2.47
N GLN A 142 -15.97 18.64 1.86
CA GLN A 142 -16.54 17.31 2.08
C GLN A 142 -16.52 16.55 0.75
N MET A 143 -16.20 15.28 0.83
CA MET A 143 -16.12 14.39 -0.32
C MET A 143 -16.73 13.04 0.01
N GLN A 144 -17.52 12.52 -0.89
CA GLN A 144 -17.98 11.13 -0.85
C GLN A 144 -17.08 10.27 -1.72
N ILE A 145 -16.76 9.08 -1.23
CA ILE A 145 -15.87 8.14 -1.89
C ILE A 145 -16.56 6.78 -1.93
N VAL A 146 -16.61 6.18 -3.12
CA VAL A 146 -17.03 4.79 -3.31
C VAL A 146 -15.81 3.98 -3.67
N ALA A 147 -15.35 3.16 -2.73
CA ALA A 147 -14.06 2.50 -2.79
C ALA A 147 -14.21 0.98 -2.84
N PRO A 148 -13.79 0.32 -3.96
CA PRO A 148 -13.66 -1.12 -3.96
C PRO A 148 -12.63 -1.55 -2.91
N TRP A 149 -12.77 -2.76 -2.39
CA TRP A 149 -11.97 -3.29 -1.30
C TRP A 149 -10.45 -3.10 -1.48
N TYR A 150 -9.94 -3.22 -2.71
CA TYR A 150 -8.49 -3.14 -3.01
C TYR A 150 -7.93 -1.71 -2.94
N THR A 151 -8.78 -0.66 -2.96
CA THR A 151 -8.40 0.74 -2.70
C THR A 151 -8.73 1.18 -1.27
N ALA A 152 -9.47 0.34 -0.54
CA ALA A 152 -9.90 0.54 0.84
C ALA A 152 -9.01 -0.26 1.81
N TYR A 153 -9.60 -1.18 2.59
CA TYR A 153 -8.89 -1.93 3.63
C TYR A 153 -8.43 -3.33 3.19
N GLY A 154 -8.54 -3.64 1.91
CA GLY A 154 -7.93 -4.80 1.28
C GLY A 154 -8.47 -6.16 1.71
N VAL A 155 -7.60 -7.15 1.58
CA VAL A 155 -7.88 -8.55 1.88
C VAL A 155 -7.90 -8.87 3.38
N GLU A 156 -7.36 -7.99 4.21
CA GLU A 156 -7.26 -8.20 5.65
C GLU A 156 -8.42 -7.53 6.41
N GLY A 157 -8.95 -6.41 5.87
CA GLY A 157 -9.93 -5.59 6.58
C GLY A 157 -9.37 -4.96 7.86
N THR A 158 -10.23 -4.77 8.85
CA THR A 158 -9.88 -4.32 10.21
C THR A 158 -10.74 -5.04 11.22
N SER A 159 -10.63 -4.70 12.51
CA SER A 159 -11.55 -5.22 13.55
C SER A 159 -13.03 -4.89 13.31
N LEU A 160 -13.32 -3.83 12.55
CA LEU A 160 -14.67 -3.35 12.25
C LEU A 160 -15.09 -3.61 10.80
N ILE A 161 -14.15 -3.61 9.87
CA ILE A 161 -14.38 -3.73 8.43
C ILE A 161 -13.95 -5.13 8.00
N LYS A 162 -14.86 -5.89 7.41
CA LYS A 162 -14.58 -7.24 6.92
C LYS A 162 -13.58 -7.23 5.75
N PRO A 163 -12.81 -8.31 5.56
CA PRO A 163 -12.06 -8.53 4.33
C PRO A 163 -12.92 -8.35 3.09
N TYR A 164 -12.34 -7.80 2.04
CA TYR A 164 -12.99 -7.61 0.73
C TYR A 164 -14.26 -6.73 0.75
N SER A 165 -14.43 -5.86 1.75
CA SER A 165 -15.58 -4.94 1.81
C SER A 165 -15.42 -3.77 0.85
N ASN A 166 -16.40 -3.57 -0.02
CA ASN A 166 -16.56 -2.35 -0.80
C ASN A 166 -17.22 -1.28 0.08
N LEU A 167 -16.67 -0.08 0.11
CA LEU A 167 -17.03 0.93 1.09
C LEU A 167 -17.58 2.21 0.45
N PHE A 168 -18.49 2.83 1.18
CA PHE A 168 -18.92 4.21 1.02
C PHE A 168 -18.38 5.02 2.19
N ILE A 169 -17.63 6.07 1.89
CA ILE A 169 -16.88 6.87 2.87
C ILE A 169 -17.23 8.34 2.67
#